data_66a611d1122a70c3b59fc37e90f931cb
#
_entry.id   66a611d1122a70c3b59fc37e90f931cb
#
_cell.length_a   1.000
_cell.length_b   1.000
_cell.length_c   1.000
_cell.angle_alpha   90.00
_cell.angle_beta   90.00
_cell.angle_gamma   90.00
#
_symmetry.space_group_name_H-M   'P 1'
#
loop_
_entity.id
_entity.type
_entity.pdbx_description
1 polymer ?
#
loop_
_entity_poly.entity_id
_entity_poly.type
_entity_poly.pdbx_seq_one_letter_code
_entity_poly.pdbx_strand_id
1 'polypeptide(L)'
;MKKLVGLVLLAVVFVTTMAITSSTPPTMHTMEGTWELQGFYNFDDQTVTDTVNLPEGYRQVKMYYNGKIMWSRTDPNDTVGRFGFGSYRITNEDLIETIEFGDYQMMQALDTLREFTFELVLKDDTFSQIAFDEDGNRTFSENYKRVD
;
A
#
# COMPACT_ATOMS: atom_id res chain seq x y z
N MET A 1 -21.02 33.39 -41.61
CA MET A 1 -19.97 33.80 -40.65
C MET A 1 -20.42 33.70 -39.20
N LYS A 2 -21.57 34.26 -38.79
CA LYS A 2 -22.06 34.19 -37.38
C LYS A 2 -22.25 32.75 -36.83
N LYS A 3 -22.69 31.80 -37.68
CA LYS A 3 -22.89 30.39 -37.31
C LYS A 3 -21.55 29.63 -37.11
N LEU A 4 -20.54 29.99 -37.88
CA LEU A 4 -19.19 29.39 -37.80
C LEU A 4 -18.48 29.83 -36.52
N VAL A 5 -18.62 31.12 -36.13
CA VAL A 5 -18.05 31.68 -34.91
C VAL A 5 -18.68 31.01 -33.67
N GLY A 6 -20.01 30.76 -33.69
CA GLY A 6 -20.68 30.04 -32.59
C GLY A 6 -20.22 28.59 -32.45
N LEU A 7 -19.92 27.89 -33.53
CA LEU A 7 -19.43 26.53 -33.50
C LEU A 7 -18.01 26.44 -32.96
N VAL A 8 -17.15 27.36 -33.33
CA VAL A 8 -15.75 27.46 -32.82
C VAL A 8 -15.75 27.77 -31.33
N LEU A 9 -16.62 28.69 -30.86
CA LEU A 9 -16.74 29.02 -29.44
C LEU A 9 -17.25 27.84 -28.61
N LEU A 10 -18.19 27.04 -29.17
CA LEU A 10 -18.67 25.81 -28.49
C LEU A 10 -17.59 24.76 -28.40
N ALA A 11 -16.76 24.60 -29.42
CA ALA A 11 -15.64 23.65 -29.42
C ALA A 11 -14.55 24.03 -28.41
N VAL A 12 -14.26 25.33 -28.27
CA VAL A 12 -13.28 25.84 -27.28
C VAL A 12 -13.77 25.62 -25.85
N VAL A 13 -15.07 25.80 -25.58
CA VAL A 13 -15.67 25.53 -24.26
C VAL A 13 -15.61 24.04 -23.93
N PHE A 14 -15.78 23.15 -24.91
CA PHE A 14 -15.70 21.69 -24.69
C PHE A 14 -14.29 21.19 -24.38
N VAL A 15 -13.25 21.85 -24.92
CA VAL A 15 -11.84 21.49 -24.65
C VAL A 15 -11.38 21.91 -23.25
N THR A 16 -11.99 22.96 -22.67
CA THR A 16 -11.60 23.46 -21.34
C THR A 16 -12.21 22.71 -20.15
N THR A 17 -13.14 21.75 -20.38
CA THR A 17 -13.79 20.99 -19.32
C THR A 17 -13.20 19.60 -19.10
N MET A 18 -12.14 19.22 -19.80
CA MET A 18 -11.33 18.08 -19.36
C MET A 18 -10.47 18.55 -18.18
N ALA A 19 -11.07 18.57 -16.99
CA ALA A 19 -10.31 18.63 -15.76
C ALA A 19 -9.42 17.38 -15.73
N ILE A 20 -8.15 17.53 -16.08
CA ILE A 20 -7.13 16.54 -15.80
C ILE A 20 -7.06 16.51 -14.28
N THR A 21 -7.72 15.53 -13.65
CA THR A 21 -7.47 15.20 -12.26
C THR A 21 -6.07 14.62 -12.20
N SER A 22 -5.09 15.51 -12.12
CA SER A 22 -3.72 15.15 -11.84
C SER A 22 -3.68 14.63 -10.42
N SER A 23 -3.80 13.32 -10.24
CA SER A 23 -3.52 12.70 -8.95
C SER A 23 -2.04 12.94 -8.66
N THR A 24 -1.75 13.70 -7.61
CA THR A 24 -0.36 13.87 -7.15
C THR A 24 0.18 12.49 -6.81
N PRO A 25 1.33 12.09 -7.36
CA PRO A 25 1.92 10.81 -6.98
C PRO A 25 2.15 10.73 -5.47
N PRO A 26 1.98 9.56 -4.85
CA PRO A 26 2.28 9.39 -3.44
C PRO A 26 3.75 9.72 -3.17
N THR A 27 4.02 10.31 -2.03
CA THR A 27 5.37 10.63 -1.56
C THR A 27 5.67 9.89 -0.27
N MET A 28 6.94 9.78 0.11
CA MET A 28 7.30 9.16 1.40
C MET A 28 6.59 9.84 2.58
N HIS A 29 6.39 11.16 2.53
CA HIS A 29 5.66 11.90 3.57
C HIS A 29 4.18 11.53 3.66
N THR A 30 3.52 11.17 2.55
CA THR A 30 2.12 10.73 2.58
C THR A 30 1.97 9.36 3.20
N MET A 31 3.01 8.53 3.20
CA MET A 31 3.05 7.23 3.85
C MET A 31 3.40 7.33 5.34
N GLU A 32 4.03 8.43 5.79
CA GLU A 32 4.40 8.62 7.19
C GLU A 32 3.17 8.56 8.10
N GLY A 33 3.32 7.90 9.26
CA GLY A 33 2.28 7.73 10.26
C GLY A 33 2.22 6.31 10.82
N THR A 34 1.19 6.08 11.61
CA THR A 34 0.89 4.79 12.24
C THR A 34 -0.32 4.16 11.59
N TRP A 35 -0.18 2.91 11.18
CA TRP A 35 -1.14 2.17 10.39
C TRP A 35 -1.50 0.84 11.05
N GLU A 36 -2.77 0.58 11.23
CA GLU A 36 -3.26 -0.67 11.82
C GLU A 36 -3.95 -1.54 10.77
N LEU A 37 -3.55 -2.81 10.72
CA LEU A 37 -4.11 -3.79 9.81
C LEU A 37 -5.60 -3.99 10.07
N GLN A 38 -6.40 -3.98 9.00
CA GLN A 38 -7.84 -4.18 9.06
C GLN A 38 -8.26 -5.58 8.57
N GLY A 39 -7.47 -6.19 7.71
CA GLY A 39 -7.76 -7.49 7.14
C GLY A 39 -6.92 -7.78 5.91
N PHE A 40 -7.18 -8.94 5.32
CA PHE A 40 -6.49 -9.42 4.15
C PHE A 40 -7.46 -9.67 3.00
N TYR A 41 -6.99 -9.48 1.75
CA TYR A 41 -7.71 -9.93 0.57
C TYR A 41 -6.87 -10.98 -0.17
N ASN A 42 -7.54 -12.02 -0.63
CA ASN A 42 -6.97 -12.96 -1.59
C ASN A 42 -7.41 -12.58 -3.00
N PHE A 43 -6.55 -12.81 -3.97
CA PHE A 43 -6.80 -12.50 -5.38
C PHE A 43 -6.72 -13.77 -6.23
N ASP A 44 -7.52 -13.75 -7.30
CA ASP A 44 -7.33 -14.60 -8.46
C ASP A 44 -7.09 -13.65 -9.64
N ASP A 45 -5.86 -13.64 -10.13
CA ASP A 45 -5.34 -12.65 -11.08
C ASP A 45 -5.50 -11.21 -10.55
N GLN A 46 -6.38 -10.40 -11.10
CA GLN A 46 -6.59 -9.00 -10.71
C GLN A 46 -7.84 -8.79 -9.84
N THR A 47 -8.57 -9.87 -9.52
CA THR A 47 -9.88 -9.82 -8.87
C THR A 47 -9.80 -10.32 -7.44
N VAL A 48 -10.37 -9.56 -6.47
CA VAL A 48 -10.52 -10.02 -5.10
C VAL A 48 -11.52 -11.19 -5.06
N THR A 49 -11.07 -12.35 -4.60
CA THR A 49 -11.89 -13.55 -4.49
C THR A 49 -12.39 -13.81 -3.09
N ASP A 50 -11.65 -13.35 -2.07
CA ASP A 50 -12.00 -13.56 -0.68
C ASP A 50 -11.49 -12.42 0.20
N THR A 51 -12.24 -12.16 1.29
CA THR A 51 -11.88 -11.23 2.35
C THR A 51 -11.67 -12.00 3.64
N VAL A 52 -10.43 -12.03 4.12
CA VAL A 52 -10.07 -12.72 5.36
C VAL A 52 -10.05 -11.73 6.51
N ASN A 53 -10.99 -11.89 7.45
CA ASN A 53 -11.03 -11.09 8.66
C ASN A 53 -9.93 -11.51 9.64
N LEU A 54 -9.44 -10.56 10.43
CA LEU A 54 -8.46 -10.85 11.47
C LEU A 54 -9.10 -11.72 12.57
N PRO A 55 -8.40 -12.76 13.07
CA PRO A 55 -8.82 -13.48 14.27
C PRO A 55 -8.96 -12.52 15.47
N GLU A 56 -9.85 -12.85 16.39
CA GLU A 56 -9.98 -12.08 17.64
C GLU A 56 -8.64 -12.07 18.40
N GLY A 57 -8.20 -10.87 18.80
CA GLY A 57 -6.91 -10.67 19.46
C GLY A 57 -5.68 -10.56 18.54
N TYR A 58 -5.85 -10.79 17.23
CA TYR A 58 -4.78 -10.50 16.28
C TYR A 58 -4.64 -8.99 16.07
N ARG A 59 -3.42 -8.49 16.13
CA ARG A 59 -3.13 -7.09 15.88
C ARG A 59 -1.79 -6.93 15.18
N GLN A 60 -1.77 -6.13 14.11
CA GLN A 60 -0.54 -5.75 13.43
C GLN A 60 -0.53 -4.24 13.17
N VAL A 61 0.58 -3.62 13.51
CA VAL A 61 0.78 -2.18 13.34
C VAL A 61 2.06 -1.96 12.55
N LYS A 62 2.02 -1.03 11.60
CA LYS A 62 3.18 -0.50 10.88
C LYS A 62 3.35 0.98 11.20
N MET A 63 4.59 1.40 11.37
CA MET A 63 4.95 2.81 11.56
C MET A 63 5.98 3.20 10.52
N TYR A 64 5.69 4.26 9.79
CA TYR A 64 6.59 4.82 8.78
C TYR A 64 6.98 6.24 9.18
N TYR A 65 8.25 6.52 9.24
CA TYR A 65 8.75 7.84 9.58
C TYR A 65 10.17 8.06 9.03
N ASN A 66 10.37 9.17 8.34
CA ASN A 66 11.69 9.59 7.83
C ASN A 66 12.47 8.45 7.13
N GLY A 67 11.81 7.74 6.20
CA GLY A 67 12.40 6.65 5.44
C GLY A 67 12.62 5.35 6.23
N LYS A 68 12.16 5.28 7.47
CA LYS A 68 12.24 4.08 8.31
C LYS A 68 10.87 3.45 8.49
N ILE A 69 10.89 2.12 8.55
CA ILE A 69 9.72 1.31 8.88
C ILE A 69 9.99 0.52 10.15
N MET A 70 8.96 0.42 10.97
CA MET A 70 8.84 -0.56 12.04
C MET A 70 7.46 -1.21 11.96
N TRP A 71 7.41 -2.52 12.08
CA TRP A 71 6.15 -3.22 12.22
C TRP A 71 6.19 -4.16 13.43
N SER A 72 5.03 -4.37 14.02
CA SER A 72 4.86 -5.27 15.16
C SER A 72 3.53 -6.01 15.02
N ARG A 73 3.52 -7.28 15.41
CA ARG A 73 2.35 -8.15 15.32
C ARG A 73 2.22 -9.00 16.57
N THR A 74 1.01 -9.12 17.07
CA THR A 74 0.60 -10.14 18.03
C THR A 74 -0.45 -11.05 17.40
N ASP A 75 -0.34 -12.35 17.65
CA ASP A 75 -1.30 -13.37 17.23
C ASP A 75 -1.67 -14.17 18.46
N PRO A 76 -2.97 -14.33 18.80
CA PRO A 76 -3.39 -15.07 19.98
C PRO A 76 -3.02 -16.59 19.90
N ASN A 77 -2.72 -17.07 18.71
CA ASN A 77 -2.27 -18.46 18.50
C ASN A 77 -0.73 -18.59 18.54
N ASP A 78 -0.01 -17.49 18.69
CA ASP A 78 1.44 -17.45 18.84
C ASP A 78 1.80 -16.83 20.19
N THR A 79 2.67 -17.48 20.95
CA THR A 79 3.13 -16.99 22.25
C THR A 79 4.20 -15.93 22.16
N VAL A 80 4.71 -15.67 20.95
CA VAL A 80 5.82 -14.74 20.70
C VAL A 80 5.34 -13.62 19.77
N GLY A 81 5.43 -12.37 20.27
CA GLY A 81 5.24 -11.20 19.44
C GLY A 81 6.28 -11.14 18.31
N ARG A 82 5.85 -10.69 17.14
CA ARG A 82 6.69 -10.54 15.96
C ARG A 82 6.97 -9.08 15.67
N PHE A 83 8.16 -8.77 15.17
CA PHE A 83 8.50 -7.41 14.72
C PHE A 83 9.59 -7.42 13.65
N GLY A 84 9.65 -6.31 12.92
CA GLY A 84 10.73 -6.00 12.01
C GLY A 84 11.00 -4.51 11.98
N PHE A 85 12.25 -4.14 11.73
CA PHE A 85 12.71 -2.76 11.57
C PHE A 85 13.59 -2.66 10.33
N GLY A 86 13.47 -1.54 9.61
CA GLY A 86 14.25 -1.29 8.43
C GLY A 86 14.02 0.07 7.82
N SER A 87 14.23 0.15 6.52
CA SER A 87 13.97 1.32 5.72
C SER A 87 12.89 1.05 4.67
N TYR A 88 12.26 2.11 4.17
CA TYR A 88 11.30 2.00 3.08
C TYR A 88 11.50 3.11 2.06
N ARG A 89 11.04 2.88 0.87
CA ARG A 89 10.85 3.86 -0.19
C ARG A 89 9.57 3.56 -0.96
N ILE A 90 8.97 4.57 -1.55
CA ILE A 90 7.83 4.42 -2.43
C ILE A 90 8.15 4.99 -3.81
N THR A 91 7.56 4.36 -4.82
CA THR A 91 7.48 4.86 -6.19
C THR A 91 6.05 5.31 -6.48
N ASN A 92 5.70 5.54 -7.73
CA ASN A 92 4.32 5.83 -8.11
C ASN A 92 3.37 4.63 -7.88
N GLU A 93 3.90 3.42 -7.89
CA GLU A 93 3.14 2.17 -7.88
C GLU A 93 3.55 1.22 -6.75
N ASP A 94 4.78 1.35 -6.23
CA ASP A 94 5.35 0.37 -5.32
C ASP A 94 5.65 0.93 -3.93
N LEU A 95 5.47 0.08 -2.93
CA LEU A 95 6.07 0.15 -1.61
C LEU A 95 7.22 -0.86 -1.54
N ILE A 96 8.41 -0.39 -1.23
CA ILE A 96 9.61 -1.21 -1.13
C ILE A 96 10.14 -1.10 0.29
N GLU A 97 10.14 -2.23 1.01
CA GLU A 97 10.59 -2.33 2.39
C GLU A 97 11.89 -3.16 2.43
N THR A 98 12.95 -2.59 3.00
CA THR A 98 14.22 -3.28 3.23
C THR A 98 14.37 -3.51 4.74
N ILE A 99 14.17 -4.73 5.20
CA ILE A 99 14.22 -5.07 6.64
C ILE A 99 15.67 -5.31 7.06
N GLU A 100 16.10 -4.59 8.06
CA GLU A 100 17.47 -4.63 8.59
C GLU A 100 17.60 -5.70 9.68
N PHE A 101 16.65 -5.74 10.61
CA PHE A 101 16.55 -6.73 11.68
C PHE A 101 15.13 -6.91 12.21
N GLY A 102 14.90 -7.94 13.01
CA GLY A 102 13.62 -8.23 13.62
C GLY A 102 13.73 -9.32 14.68
N ASP A 103 12.61 -9.97 14.98
CA ASP A 103 12.61 -11.14 15.86
C ASP A 103 13.40 -12.32 15.28
N TYR A 104 13.57 -13.37 16.07
CA TYR A 104 14.38 -14.52 15.68
C TYR A 104 13.94 -15.16 14.34
N GLN A 105 12.65 -15.31 14.10
CA GLN A 105 12.15 -15.89 12.85
C GLN A 105 12.36 -14.93 11.67
N MET A 106 12.18 -13.62 11.90
CA MET A 106 12.51 -12.61 10.90
C MET A 106 13.98 -12.66 10.53
N MET A 107 14.88 -12.73 11.52
CA MET A 107 16.31 -12.83 11.25
C MET A 107 16.68 -14.05 10.40
N GLN A 108 16.03 -15.19 10.61
CA GLN A 108 16.22 -16.37 9.75
C GLN A 108 15.72 -16.14 8.32
N ALA A 109 14.57 -15.48 8.13
CA ALA A 109 14.05 -15.15 6.81
C ALA A 109 14.96 -14.16 6.05
N LEU A 110 15.58 -13.22 6.76
CA LEU A 110 16.49 -12.22 6.20
C LEU A 110 17.82 -12.78 5.68
N ASP A 111 18.17 -14.00 6.02
CA ASP A 111 19.31 -14.68 5.43
C ASP A 111 19.10 -14.95 3.93
N THR A 112 17.84 -15.05 3.49
CA THR A 112 17.46 -15.32 2.12
C THR A 112 16.93 -14.08 1.39
N LEU A 113 16.07 -13.27 2.03
CA LEU A 113 15.41 -12.14 1.42
C LEU A 113 15.29 -10.97 2.41
N ARG A 114 15.79 -9.79 2.03
CA ARG A 114 15.74 -8.58 2.85
C ARG A 114 14.88 -7.47 2.27
N GLU A 115 14.72 -7.42 0.96
CA GLU A 115 13.91 -6.41 0.27
C GLU A 115 12.60 -7.03 -0.21
N PHE A 116 11.49 -6.40 0.16
CA PHE A 116 10.14 -6.81 -0.17
C PHE A 116 9.48 -5.69 -0.99
N THR A 117 9.00 -6.03 -2.16
CA THR A 117 8.31 -5.09 -3.05
C THR A 117 6.84 -5.47 -3.15
N PHE A 118 5.98 -4.48 -2.96
CA PHE A 118 4.53 -4.61 -3.03
C PHE A 118 3.97 -3.51 -3.94
N GLU A 119 2.90 -3.78 -4.66
CA GLU A 119 2.10 -2.71 -5.24
C GLU A 119 1.45 -1.91 -4.11
N LEU A 120 1.51 -0.59 -4.21
CA LEU A 120 0.96 0.34 -3.24
C LEU A 120 -0.31 0.99 -3.75
N VAL A 121 -1.42 0.79 -3.05
CA VAL A 121 -2.64 1.57 -3.24
C VAL A 121 -2.82 2.45 -2.02
N LEU A 122 -2.44 3.73 -2.12
CA LEU A 122 -2.47 4.70 -1.03
C LEU A 122 -3.60 5.71 -1.23
N LYS A 123 -4.39 5.92 -0.17
CA LYS A 123 -5.42 6.95 -0.01
C LYS A 123 -5.13 7.75 1.26
N ASP A 124 -5.95 8.76 1.57
CA ASP A 124 -5.70 9.69 2.68
C ASP A 124 -5.46 8.99 4.02
N ASP A 125 -6.32 8.03 4.38
CA ASP A 125 -6.30 7.34 5.67
C ASP A 125 -6.26 5.81 5.56
N THR A 126 -6.04 5.27 4.36
CA THR A 126 -5.92 3.83 4.11
C THR A 126 -4.81 3.53 3.11
N PHE A 127 -4.15 2.38 3.26
CA PHE A 127 -3.34 1.83 2.19
C PHE A 127 -3.47 0.31 2.11
N SER A 128 -3.22 -0.22 0.93
CA SER A 128 -3.06 -1.64 0.69
C SER A 128 -1.67 -1.91 0.11
N GLN A 129 -1.00 -2.90 0.64
CA GLN A 129 0.19 -3.49 0.04
C GLN A 129 -0.19 -4.85 -0.56
N ILE A 130 0.07 -5.00 -1.85
CA ILE A 130 -0.37 -6.15 -2.64
C ILE A 130 0.86 -6.93 -3.10
N ALA A 131 0.89 -8.22 -2.79
CA ALA A 131 1.94 -9.14 -3.23
C ALA A 131 1.61 -9.75 -4.59
N PHE A 132 2.65 -10.07 -5.36
CA PHE A 132 2.59 -10.72 -6.66
C PHE A 132 3.27 -12.08 -6.62
N ASP A 133 2.84 -12.98 -7.51
CA ASP A 133 3.57 -14.18 -7.86
C ASP A 133 4.68 -13.90 -8.91
N GLU A 134 5.38 -14.95 -9.31
CA GLU A 134 6.47 -14.87 -10.32
C GLU A 134 5.95 -14.47 -11.70
N ASP A 135 4.68 -14.70 -11.99
CA ASP A 135 4.01 -14.36 -13.25
C ASP A 135 3.44 -12.92 -13.26
N GLY A 136 3.52 -12.20 -12.13
CA GLY A 136 3.02 -10.84 -11.97
C GLY A 136 1.53 -10.75 -11.64
N ASN A 137 0.89 -11.85 -11.22
CA ASN A 137 -0.50 -11.84 -10.78
C ASN A 137 -0.58 -11.46 -9.31
N ARG A 138 -1.58 -10.68 -8.94
CA ARG A 138 -1.87 -10.37 -7.54
C ARG A 138 -2.29 -11.64 -6.80
N THR A 139 -1.72 -11.87 -5.63
CA THR A 139 -2.02 -13.06 -4.82
C THR A 139 -2.71 -12.72 -3.52
N PHE A 140 -2.24 -11.68 -2.84
CA PHE A 140 -2.62 -11.37 -1.49
C PHE A 140 -2.39 -9.89 -1.18
N SER A 141 -3.23 -9.28 -0.34
CA SER A 141 -2.97 -7.94 0.20
C SER A 141 -3.18 -7.85 1.70
N GLU A 142 -2.37 -7.00 2.32
CA GLU A 142 -2.61 -6.46 3.66
C GLU A 142 -3.23 -5.07 3.52
N ASN A 143 -4.34 -4.83 4.23
CA ASN A 143 -5.10 -3.60 4.10
C ASN A 143 -5.09 -2.86 5.44
N TYR A 144 -4.62 -1.63 5.43
CA TYR A 144 -4.33 -0.83 6.61
C TYR A 144 -5.18 0.44 6.68
N LYS A 145 -5.44 0.88 7.90
CA LYS A 145 -6.04 2.17 8.21
C LYS A 145 -5.10 2.99 9.10
N ARG A 146 -5.03 4.30 8.85
CA ARG A 146 -4.29 5.24 9.69
C ARG A 146 -4.94 5.36 11.07
N VAL A 147 -4.12 5.43 12.13
CA VAL A 147 -4.58 5.50 13.52
C VAL A 147 -3.99 6.68 14.30
N ASP A 148 -3.23 7.55 13.65
CA ASP A 148 -2.70 8.81 14.18
C ASP A 148 -3.26 10.04 13.46
#